data_fc936db35db80fb46cf20deb69776af1
#
_entry.id   fc936db35db80fb46cf20deb69776af1
#
_cell.length_a   1.000
_cell.length_b   1.000
_cell.length_c   1.000
_cell.angle_alpha   90.00
_cell.angle_beta   90.00
_cell.angle_gamma   90.00
#
_symmetry.space_group_name_H-M   'P 1'
#
loop_
_entity.id
_entity.type
_entity.pdbx_description
1 polymer ?
#
loop_
_entity_poly.entity_id
_entity_poly.type
_entity_poly.pdbx_seq_one_letter_code
_entity_poly.pdbx_strand_id
1 'polypeptide(L)'
;MRFRNIFILGGLVIVLAALFATDPDEGIQTGMFLLNTATGLIALALAHWTRKALFDYPEADARSLFRMAGSSPVGSGLALVALALVVSAAMGLFGRAHAQTPDPRAVPFAPIIKAEVRDHWAELPWPHYVAGLIAHESGCPALRSCWSPSAKLKTDREEGAGLGQITRVWRPDGSLRFDSLADMRSRHPSLREWSWLNVYSRPDLQIRAVVLMSRTNWDALRAVNDSWERLAMANAAYNGGLGGVQSDRRACQIKSGCDPQRWWGHVETTCTKSRAALYGKRSACDINRDHAVHVIRKEMPKYRRLLV
;
A
#
# COMPACT_ATOMS: atom_id res chain seq x y z
N MET A 1 32.12 -27.58 -11.18
CA MET A 1 31.00 -26.90 -11.82
C MET A 1 31.58 -25.92 -12.83
N ARG A 2 31.28 -26.03 -14.13
CA ARG A 2 31.94 -25.20 -15.16
C ARG A 2 31.41 -23.76 -15.05
N PHE A 3 32.28 -22.75 -15.08
CA PHE A 3 31.99 -21.31 -14.96
C PHE A 3 30.77 -20.86 -15.80
N ARG A 4 30.62 -21.44 -17.01
CA ARG A 4 29.47 -21.20 -17.89
C ARG A 4 28.10 -21.41 -17.24
N ASN A 5 27.98 -22.34 -16.28
CA ASN A 5 26.69 -22.63 -15.61
C ASN A 5 26.34 -21.60 -14.53
N ILE A 6 27.34 -20.93 -13.93
CA ILE A 6 27.11 -19.86 -12.95
C ILE A 6 26.56 -18.61 -13.64
N PHE A 7 27.07 -18.28 -14.85
CA PHE A 7 26.57 -17.14 -15.62
C PHE A 7 25.15 -17.37 -16.17
N ILE A 8 24.85 -18.60 -16.59
CA ILE A 8 23.50 -18.96 -17.03
C ILE A 8 22.51 -18.86 -15.86
N LEU A 9 22.88 -19.32 -14.66
CA LEU A 9 22.03 -19.21 -13.46
C LEU A 9 21.81 -17.75 -13.04
N GLY A 10 22.85 -16.92 -13.03
CA GLY A 10 22.76 -15.50 -12.71
C GLY A 10 21.89 -14.74 -13.71
N GLY A 11 22.04 -14.98 -15.00
CA GLY A 11 21.20 -14.41 -16.04
C GLY A 11 19.74 -14.84 -15.95
N LEU A 12 19.49 -16.11 -15.63
CA LEU A 12 18.13 -16.64 -15.43
C LEU A 12 17.42 -16.01 -14.23
N VAL A 13 18.14 -15.77 -13.12
CA VAL A 13 17.59 -15.10 -11.93
C VAL A 13 17.20 -13.66 -12.23
N ILE A 14 18.01 -12.93 -13.02
CA ILE A 14 17.71 -11.55 -13.41
C ILE A 14 16.47 -11.51 -14.34
N VAL A 15 16.38 -12.42 -15.30
CA VAL A 15 15.23 -12.51 -16.22
C VAL A 15 13.96 -12.92 -15.47
N LEU A 16 14.05 -13.86 -14.54
CA LEU A 16 12.92 -14.26 -13.69
C LEU A 16 12.49 -13.11 -12.78
N ALA A 17 13.42 -12.37 -12.16
CA ALA A 17 13.08 -11.20 -11.35
C ALA A 17 12.36 -10.12 -12.17
N ALA A 18 12.74 -9.91 -13.43
CA ALA A 18 12.09 -8.97 -14.34
C ALA A 18 10.69 -9.45 -14.80
N LEU A 19 10.50 -10.76 -14.97
CA LEU A 19 9.23 -11.35 -15.39
C LEU A 19 8.19 -11.41 -14.23
N PHE A 20 8.64 -11.53 -12.98
CA PHE A 20 7.77 -11.51 -11.81
C PHE A 20 7.41 -10.10 -11.32
N ALA A 21 8.00 -9.05 -11.89
CA ALA A 21 7.67 -7.65 -11.61
C ALA A 21 6.35 -7.20 -12.27
N THR A 22 5.32 -8.04 -12.25
CA THR A 22 4.00 -7.71 -12.83
C THR A 22 3.13 -6.89 -11.90
N ASP A 23 3.46 -6.82 -10.61
CA ASP A 23 2.88 -5.89 -9.64
C ASP A 23 3.95 -4.88 -9.22
N PRO A 24 3.80 -3.58 -9.54
CA PRO A 24 4.85 -2.59 -9.31
C PRO A 24 5.27 -2.44 -7.84
N ASP A 25 4.41 -2.77 -6.88
CA ASP A 25 4.70 -2.59 -5.45
C ASP A 25 5.30 -3.85 -4.79
N GLU A 26 4.86 -5.05 -5.16
CA GLU A 26 5.46 -6.31 -4.69
C GLU A 26 6.67 -6.73 -5.53
N GLY A 27 6.63 -6.47 -6.83
CA GLY A 27 7.70 -6.82 -7.76
C GLY A 27 9.00 -6.08 -7.47
N ILE A 28 8.94 -4.80 -7.06
CA ILE A 28 10.14 -4.00 -6.73
C ILE A 28 10.82 -4.55 -5.47
N GLN A 29 10.09 -4.88 -4.42
CA GLN A 29 10.69 -5.42 -3.19
C GLN A 29 11.24 -6.83 -3.40
N THR A 30 10.51 -7.68 -4.09
CA THR A 30 10.95 -9.04 -4.43
C THR A 30 12.11 -9.00 -5.42
N GLY A 31 12.05 -8.13 -6.42
CA GLY A 31 13.15 -7.93 -7.38
C GLY A 31 14.41 -7.38 -6.72
N MET A 32 14.31 -6.43 -5.80
CA MET A 32 15.46 -5.91 -5.02
C MET A 32 16.04 -6.97 -4.08
N PHE A 33 15.22 -7.78 -3.44
CA PHE A 33 15.68 -8.88 -2.59
C PHE A 33 16.44 -9.93 -3.40
N LEU A 34 15.91 -10.37 -4.55
CA LEU A 34 16.55 -11.33 -5.43
C LEU A 34 17.84 -10.77 -6.05
N LEU A 35 17.86 -9.50 -6.42
CA LEU A 35 19.05 -8.84 -6.96
C LEU A 35 20.14 -8.70 -5.89
N ASN A 36 19.82 -8.30 -4.67
CA ASN A 36 20.76 -8.22 -3.56
C ASN A 36 21.32 -9.60 -3.20
N THR A 37 20.47 -10.64 -3.22
CA THR A 37 20.89 -12.02 -2.97
C THR A 37 21.81 -12.52 -4.08
N ALA A 38 21.50 -12.28 -5.35
CA ALA A 38 22.34 -12.65 -6.50
C ALA A 38 23.67 -11.89 -6.46
N THR A 39 23.67 -10.60 -6.14
CA THR A 39 24.89 -9.78 -6.00
C THR A 39 25.76 -10.29 -4.86
N GLY A 40 25.17 -10.66 -3.72
CA GLY A 40 25.87 -11.25 -2.59
C GLY A 40 26.52 -12.60 -2.94
N LEU A 41 25.83 -13.48 -3.65
CA LEU A 41 26.35 -14.77 -4.08
C LEU A 41 27.52 -14.62 -5.12
N ILE A 42 27.39 -13.65 -6.03
CA ILE A 42 28.45 -13.33 -6.99
C ILE A 42 29.67 -12.78 -6.27
N ALA A 43 29.51 -11.89 -5.30
CA ALA A 43 30.59 -11.34 -4.50
C ALA A 43 31.33 -12.43 -3.70
N LEU A 44 30.57 -13.35 -3.06
CA LEU A 44 31.15 -14.51 -2.35
C LEU A 44 31.90 -15.45 -3.27
N ALA A 45 31.38 -15.73 -4.47
CA ALA A 45 32.06 -16.58 -5.48
C ALA A 45 33.36 -15.93 -5.96
N LEU A 46 33.36 -14.61 -6.18
CA LEU A 46 34.54 -13.84 -6.54
C LEU A 46 35.58 -13.81 -5.41
N ALA A 47 35.17 -13.57 -4.17
CA ALA A 47 36.06 -13.59 -3.01
C ALA A 47 36.71 -14.98 -2.82
N HIS A 48 35.93 -16.06 -2.97
CA HIS A 48 36.45 -17.42 -2.91
C HIS A 48 37.46 -17.71 -4.03
N TRP A 49 37.15 -17.25 -5.25
CA TRP A 49 38.03 -17.45 -6.41
C TRP A 49 39.29 -16.61 -6.29
N THR A 50 39.22 -15.34 -5.87
CA THR A 50 40.40 -14.48 -5.65
C THR A 50 41.32 -15.05 -4.58
N ARG A 51 40.72 -15.54 -3.45
CA ARG A 51 41.47 -16.23 -2.42
C ARG A 51 42.17 -17.44 -2.95
N LYS A 52 41.49 -18.27 -3.76
CA LYS A 52 42.11 -19.48 -4.37
C LYS A 52 43.22 -19.11 -5.33
N ALA A 53 43.04 -18.10 -6.19
CA ALA A 53 44.06 -17.62 -7.12
C ALA A 53 45.31 -17.09 -6.38
N LEU A 54 45.14 -16.37 -5.27
CA LEU A 54 46.27 -15.89 -4.46
C LEU A 54 47.01 -17.01 -3.73
N PHE A 55 46.31 -18.09 -3.36
CA PHE A 55 46.94 -19.25 -2.74
C PHE A 55 47.66 -20.18 -3.73
N ASP A 56 47.12 -20.29 -4.95
CA ASP A 56 47.69 -21.16 -6.00
C ASP A 56 48.88 -20.49 -6.74
N TYR A 57 49.02 -19.14 -6.63
CA TYR A 57 50.08 -18.36 -7.29
C TYR A 57 50.74 -17.34 -6.36
N PRO A 58 51.52 -17.77 -5.35
CA PRO A 58 52.05 -16.88 -4.32
C PRO A 58 53.14 -15.90 -4.81
N GLU A 59 53.64 -16.04 -6.05
CA GLU A 59 54.67 -15.17 -6.63
C GLU A 59 54.14 -14.17 -7.68
N ALA A 60 52.82 -14.03 -7.83
CA ALA A 60 52.23 -13.10 -8.78
C ALA A 60 52.29 -11.66 -8.27
N ASP A 61 53.08 -10.80 -8.92
CA ASP A 61 53.10 -9.38 -8.61
C ASP A 61 51.79 -8.69 -9.11
N ALA A 62 51.45 -7.51 -8.53
CA ALA A 62 50.23 -6.77 -8.86
C ALA A 62 50.12 -6.39 -10.36
N ARG A 63 51.28 -6.28 -11.08
CA ARG A 63 51.30 -5.96 -12.51
C ARG A 63 50.98 -7.17 -13.39
N SER A 64 51.35 -8.37 -12.95
CA SER A 64 50.98 -9.60 -13.63
C SER A 64 49.50 -9.91 -13.48
N LEU A 65 48.92 -9.61 -12.32
CA LEU A 65 47.47 -9.71 -12.07
C LEU A 65 46.68 -8.75 -12.95
N PHE A 66 47.16 -7.51 -13.15
CA PHE A 66 46.50 -6.52 -14.02
C PHE A 66 46.57 -6.90 -15.52
N ARG A 67 47.67 -7.52 -16.00
CA ARG A 67 47.75 -8.02 -17.37
C ARG A 67 46.88 -9.27 -17.61
N MET A 68 46.73 -10.13 -16.62
CA MET A 68 45.78 -11.24 -16.66
C MET A 68 44.34 -10.80 -16.66
N ALA A 69 44.00 -9.64 -16.05
CA ALA A 69 42.63 -9.08 -16.02
C ALA A 69 42.15 -8.69 -17.43
N GLY A 70 43.01 -8.31 -18.36
CA GLY A 70 42.65 -7.93 -19.74
C GLY A 70 42.30 -9.10 -20.67
N SER A 71 42.69 -10.34 -20.33
CA SER A 71 42.45 -11.52 -21.15
C SER A 71 41.88 -12.72 -20.39
N SER A 72 41.53 -12.53 -19.13
CA SER A 72 41.10 -13.59 -18.21
C SER A 72 39.66 -13.44 -17.76
N PRO A 73 39.00 -14.54 -17.31
CA PRO A 73 37.66 -14.50 -16.73
C PRO A 73 37.50 -13.58 -15.51
N VAL A 74 38.61 -13.08 -14.93
CA VAL A 74 38.60 -12.11 -13.81
C VAL A 74 38.17 -10.71 -14.29
N GLY A 75 38.68 -10.25 -15.42
CA GLY A 75 38.28 -8.96 -16.01
C GLY A 75 36.78 -8.93 -16.35
N SER A 76 36.30 -10.06 -16.89
CA SER A 76 34.88 -10.24 -17.17
C SER A 76 34.05 -10.27 -15.89
N GLY A 77 34.53 -10.84 -14.79
CA GLY A 77 33.88 -10.87 -13.49
C GLY A 77 33.75 -9.47 -12.86
N LEU A 78 34.83 -8.67 -12.89
CA LEU A 78 34.83 -7.29 -12.38
C LEU A 78 33.93 -6.39 -13.22
N ALA A 79 33.87 -6.55 -14.53
CA ALA A 79 33.00 -5.81 -15.42
C ALA A 79 31.50 -6.12 -15.10
N LEU A 80 31.17 -7.38 -14.80
CA LEU A 80 29.82 -7.78 -14.43
C LEU A 80 29.40 -7.25 -13.04
N VAL A 81 30.32 -7.21 -12.07
CA VAL A 81 30.06 -6.59 -10.76
C VAL A 81 29.83 -5.09 -10.92
N ALA A 82 30.65 -4.40 -11.70
CA ALA A 82 30.49 -3.00 -12.01
C ALA A 82 29.14 -2.73 -12.72
N LEU A 83 28.77 -3.57 -13.68
CA LEU A 83 27.48 -3.49 -14.37
C LEU A 83 26.30 -3.73 -13.38
N ALA A 84 26.39 -4.74 -12.51
CA ALA A 84 25.38 -5.02 -11.50
C ALA A 84 25.20 -3.85 -10.51
N LEU A 85 26.30 -3.20 -10.10
CA LEU A 85 26.26 -2.01 -9.25
C LEU A 85 25.65 -0.80 -9.98
N VAL A 86 25.98 -0.60 -11.25
CA VAL A 86 25.38 0.47 -12.07
C VAL A 86 23.88 0.24 -12.27
N VAL A 87 23.47 -1.00 -12.58
CA VAL A 87 22.04 -1.37 -12.71
C VAL A 87 21.31 -1.21 -11.38
N SER A 88 21.93 -1.61 -10.26
CA SER A 88 21.33 -1.44 -8.93
C SER A 88 21.19 0.04 -8.54
N ALA A 89 22.20 0.86 -8.85
CA ALA A 89 22.15 2.30 -8.65
C ALA A 89 21.10 2.96 -9.57
N ALA A 90 21.03 2.55 -10.83
CA ALA A 90 20.02 3.04 -11.78
C ALA A 90 18.61 2.65 -11.31
N MET A 91 18.38 1.39 -10.91
CA MET A 91 17.07 0.98 -10.37
C MET A 91 16.71 1.70 -9.08
N GLY A 92 17.69 1.98 -8.20
CA GLY A 92 17.50 2.81 -7.02
C GLY A 92 17.14 4.27 -7.35
N LEU A 93 17.72 4.82 -8.43
CA LEU A 93 17.39 6.14 -8.94
C LEU A 93 16.02 6.17 -9.64
N PHE A 94 15.70 5.16 -10.44
CA PHE A 94 14.38 5.03 -11.09
C PHE A 94 13.28 4.73 -10.08
N GLY A 95 13.52 3.92 -9.04
CA GLY A 95 12.57 3.70 -7.94
C GLY A 95 12.31 4.98 -7.13
N ARG A 96 13.27 5.91 -7.05
CA ARG A 96 13.06 7.25 -6.46
C ARG A 96 12.31 8.21 -7.39
N ALA A 97 12.42 8.04 -8.71
CA ALA A 97 11.76 8.89 -9.70
C ALA A 97 10.24 8.66 -9.79
N HIS A 98 9.75 7.51 -9.32
CA HIS A 98 8.32 7.20 -9.16
C HIS A 98 7.79 7.53 -7.76
N ALA A 99 8.37 8.49 -7.05
CA ALA A 99 7.69 9.12 -5.93
C ALA A 99 6.40 9.75 -6.49
N GLN A 100 5.30 9.00 -6.39
CA GLN A 100 4.00 9.39 -6.91
C GLN A 100 3.66 10.75 -6.32
N THR A 101 3.54 11.77 -7.18
CA THR A 101 3.20 13.13 -6.76
C THR A 101 1.76 13.16 -6.26
N PRO A 102 1.49 13.80 -5.12
CA PRO A 102 0.13 13.97 -4.66
C PRO A 102 -0.68 14.76 -5.71
N ASP A 103 -1.96 14.45 -5.82
CA ASP A 103 -2.85 15.26 -6.65
C ASP A 103 -2.82 16.71 -6.15
N PRO A 104 -2.58 17.71 -7.00
CA PRO A 104 -2.46 19.11 -6.58
C PRO A 104 -3.74 19.64 -5.92
N ARG A 105 -4.91 19.06 -6.21
CA ARG A 105 -6.18 19.38 -5.57
C ARG A 105 -6.21 19.03 -4.08
N ALA A 106 -5.30 18.18 -3.61
CA ALA A 106 -5.16 17.85 -2.18
C ALA A 106 -4.50 18.98 -1.36
N VAL A 107 -3.70 19.83 -2.01
CA VAL A 107 -2.86 20.83 -1.32
C VAL A 107 -3.67 21.77 -0.40
N PRO A 108 -4.81 22.32 -0.80
CA PRO A 108 -5.63 23.18 0.07
C PRO A 108 -6.15 22.49 1.34
N PHE A 109 -6.29 21.16 1.31
CA PHE A 109 -6.81 20.38 2.44
C PHE A 109 -5.73 19.88 3.40
N ALA A 110 -4.46 19.92 3.02
CA ALA A 110 -3.37 19.43 3.85
C ALA A 110 -3.30 20.09 5.24
N PRO A 111 -3.44 21.42 5.40
CA PRO A 111 -3.49 22.05 6.72
C PRO A 111 -4.65 21.55 7.57
N ILE A 112 -5.83 21.35 6.97
CA ILE A 112 -7.03 20.86 7.67
C ILE A 112 -6.79 19.42 8.13
N ILE A 113 -6.27 18.55 7.25
CA ILE A 113 -5.96 17.16 7.61
C ILE A 113 -4.96 17.10 8.76
N LYS A 114 -3.87 17.92 8.71
CA LYS A 114 -2.89 17.99 9.80
C LYS A 114 -3.51 18.39 11.12
N ALA A 115 -4.38 19.39 11.11
CA ALA A 115 -5.09 19.85 12.30
C ALA A 115 -6.04 18.77 12.85
N GLU A 116 -6.87 18.19 12.01
CA GLU A 116 -7.84 17.17 12.43
C GLU A 116 -7.17 15.88 12.94
N VAL A 117 -6.06 15.45 12.32
CA VAL A 117 -5.28 14.31 12.81
C VAL A 117 -4.63 14.64 14.15
N ARG A 118 -3.99 15.81 14.30
CA ARG A 118 -3.39 16.24 15.56
C ARG A 118 -4.43 16.29 16.69
N ASP A 119 -5.61 16.84 16.43
CA ASP A 119 -6.63 17.11 17.45
C ASP A 119 -7.47 15.87 17.77
N HIS A 120 -7.62 14.94 16.84
CA HIS A 120 -8.50 13.80 16.99
C HIS A 120 -7.87 12.42 16.87
N TRP A 121 -6.62 12.31 16.36
CA TRP A 121 -5.91 11.04 16.24
C TRP A 121 -4.39 11.25 16.19
N ALA A 122 -3.84 11.92 17.19
CA ALA A 122 -2.41 12.28 17.25
C ALA A 122 -1.46 11.06 17.19
N GLU A 123 -1.94 9.89 17.67
CA GLU A 123 -1.19 8.63 17.69
C GLU A 123 -1.23 7.86 16.35
N LEU A 124 -1.85 8.38 15.28
CA LEU A 124 -1.88 7.73 13.97
C LEU A 124 -0.46 7.58 13.41
N PRO A 125 0.05 6.34 13.20
CA PRO A 125 1.43 6.14 12.76
C PRO A 125 1.73 6.72 11.36
N TRP A 126 0.70 6.84 10.54
CA TRP A 126 0.80 7.29 9.15
C TRP A 126 -0.26 8.37 8.83
N PRO A 127 -0.03 9.66 9.18
CA PRO A 127 -1.02 10.73 8.96
C PRO A 127 -1.51 10.85 7.51
N HIS A 128 -0.67 10.49 6.55
CA HIS A 128 -0.99 10.50 5.13
C HIS A 128 -2.01 9.43 4.70
N TYR A 129 -2.36 8.49 5.58
CA TYR A 129 -3.46 7.55 5.38
C TYR A 129 -4.80 8.30 5.14
N VAL A 130 -5.07 9.35 5.92
CA VAL A 130 -6.31 10.15 5.79
C VAL A 130 -6.42 10.74 4.39
N ALA A 131 -5.33 11.26 3.84
CA ALA A 131 -5.32 11.79 2.47
C ALA A 131 -5.49 10.68 1.42
N GLY A 132 -4.86 9.53 1.60
CA GLY A 132 -5.06 8.38 0.72
C GLY A 132 -6.52 7.90 0.70
N LEU A 133 -7.16 7.87 1.85
CA LEU A 133 -8.57 7.50 1.99
C LEU A 133 -9.47 8.52 1.29
N ILE A 134 -9.28 9.82 1.53
CA ILE A 134 -10.04 10.90 0.87
C ILE A 134 -9.85 10.85 -0.65
N ALA A 135 -8.63 10.65 -1.13
CA ALA A 135 -8.37 10.52 -2.57
C ALA A 135 -9.17 9.39 -3.19
N HIS A 136 -9.16 8.22 -2.55
CA HIS A 136 -9.93 7.07 -3.02
C HIS A 136 -11.44 7.34 -3.00
N GLU A 137 -11.97 7.81 -1.89
CA GLU A 137 -13.42 8.07 -1.71
C GLU A 137 -13.94 9.15 -2.66
N SER A 138 -13.14 10.17 -2.94
CA SER A 138 -13.51 11.23 -3.88
C SER A 138 -13.26 10.89 -5.36
N GLY A 139 -12.74 9.70 -5.66
CA GLY A 139 -12.60 9.16 -7.02
C GLY A 139 -11.34 9.62 -7.76
N CYS A 140 -10.24 9.88 -7.05
CA CYS A 140 -8.96 10.25 -7.66
C CYS A 140 -8.31 9.05 -8.38
N PRO A 141 -7.51 9.35 -9.41
CA PRO A 141 -7.39 10.62 -10.14
C PRO A 141 -8.47 10.78 -11.24
N ALA A 142 -9.27 9.73 -11.48
CA ALA A 142 -10.08 9.58 -12.68
C ALA A 142 -11.31 10.50 -12.75
N LEU A 143 -11.90 10.83 -11.59
CA LEU A 143 -13.14 11.58 -11.56
C LEU A 143 -12.91 13.08 -11.35
N ARG A 144 -13.83 13.90 -11.88
CA ARG A 144 -13.86 15.34 -11.60
C ARG A 144 -14.12 15.63 -10.12
N SER A 145 -14.76 14.71 -9.41
CA SER A 145 -15.04 14.77 -7.97
C SER A 145 -13.79 14.58 -7.09
N CYS A 146 -12.64 14.20 -7.67
CA CYS A 146 -11.39 14.03 -6.94
C CYS A 146 -11.05 15.28 -6.10
N TRP A 147 -10.91 15.10 -4.79
CA TRP A 147 -10.71 16.15 -3.80
C TRP A 147 -11.81 17.24 -3.77
N SER A 148 -13.01 16.91 -4.20
CA SER A 148 -14.14 17.85 -4.16
C SER A 148 -14.99 17.63 -2.90
N PRO A 149 -15.19 18.65 -2.05
CA PRO A 149 -16.16 18.59 -0.95
C PRO A 149 -17.61 18.35 -1.43
N SER A 150 -17.87 18.65 -2.71
CA SER A 150 -19.17 18.43 -3.35
C SER A 150 -19.27 17.07 -4.06
N ALA A 151 -18.28 16.17 -3.88
CA ALA A 151 -18.35 14.81 -4.40
C ALA A 151 -19.63 14.13 -3.94
N LYS A 152 -20.37 13.54 -4.88
CA LYS A 152 -21.68 12.95 -4.60
C LYS A 152 -21.86 11.64 -5.37
N LEU A 153 -22.13 10.58 -4.63
CA LEU A 153 -22.74 9.37 -5.14
C LEU A 153 -24.25 9.43 -4.84
N LYS A 154 -25.09 9.20 -5.84
CA LYS A 154 -26.54 9.10 -5.64
C LYS A 154 -27.08 7.96 -6.50
N THR A 155 -27.72 7.02 -5.87
CA THR A 155 -28.52 5.95 -6.49
C THR A 155 -29.87 5.88 -5.81
N ASP A 156 -30.79 5.05 -6.29
CA ASP A 156 -32.09 4.84 -5.62
C ASP A 156 -31.92 4.24 -4.22
N ARG A 157 -30.81 3.54 -4.00
CA ARG A 157 -30.52 2.83 -2.75
C ARG A 157 -29.72 3.64 -1.76
N GLU A 158 -28.80 4.51 -2.21
CA GLU A 158 -27.84 5.16 -1.34
C GLU A 158 -27.41 6.54 -1.83
N GLU A 159 -26.95 7.35 -0.89
CA GLU A 159 -26.29 8.62 -1.15
C GLU A 159 -25.01 8.68 -0.33
N GLY A 160 -23.89 8.97 -1.04
CA GLY A 160 -22.57 9.25 -0.45
C GLY A 160 -22.20 10.71 -0.67
N ALA A 161 -21.64 11.37 0.32
CA ALA A 161 -21.39 12.80 0.30
C ALA A 161 -19.96 13.17 0.71
N GLY A 162 -19.39 14.11 -0.07
CA GLY A 162 -18.17 14.83 0.23
C GLY A 162 -16.91 14.00 0.13
N LEU A 163 -15.84 14.51 0.74
CA LEU A 163 -14.48 13.96 0.68
C LEU A 163 -14.36 12.52 1.21
N GLY A 164 -15.19 12.15 2.18
CA GLY A 164 -15.17 10.81 2.78
C GLY A 164 -16.34 9.93 2.38
N GLN A 165 -17.13 10.33 1.39
CA GLN A 165 -18.32 9.60 0.93
C GLN A 165 -19.19 9.12 2.09
N ILE A 166 -19.46 10.01 3.05
CA ILE A 166 -20.34 9.70 4.18
C ILE A 166 -21.73 9.32 3.67
N THR A 167 -22.18 8.14 4.06
CA THR A 167 -23.26 7.46 3.35
C THR A 167 -24.53 7.34 4.19
N ARG A 168 -25.69 7.50 3.53
CA ARG A 168 -26.98 7.02 4.01
C ARG A 168 -27.60 6.06 3.00
N VAL A 169 -28.32 5.09 3.50
CA VAL A 169 -28.86 3.98 2.68
C VAL A 169 -30.31 3.75 3.04
N TRP A 170 -31.13 3.51 2.03
CA TRP A 170 -32.55 3.20 2.14
C TRP A 170 -32.82 1.73 1.81
N ARG A 171 -33.92 1.21 2.34
CA ARG A 171 -34.48 -0.07 1.95
C ARG A 171 -35.36 0.11 0.71
N PRO A 172 -35.74 -0.99 0.05
CA PRO A 172 -36.63 -0.93 -1.13
C PRO A 172 -37.99 -0.27 -0.83
N ASP A 173 -38.45 -0.31 0.42
CA ASP A 173 -39.69 0.34 0.88
C ASP A 173 -39.53 1.85 1.14
N GLY A 174 -38.35 2.42 0.86
CA GLY A 174 -38.03 3.83 1.09
C GLY A 174 -37.66 4.17 2.54
N SER A 175 -37.76 3.24 3.48
CA SER A 175 -37.33 3.48 4.85
C SER A 175 -35.80 3.58 4.97
N LEU A 176 -35.33 4.46 5.87
CA LEU A 176 -33.90 4.62 6.12
C LEU A 176 -33.34 3.34 6.77
N ARG A 177 -32.32 2.75 6.14
CA ARG A 177 -31.60 1.59 6.68
C ARG A 177 -30.52 1.99 7.67
N PHE A 178 -29.69 2.98 7.29
CA PHE A 178 -28.72 3.61 8.17
C PHE A 178 -28.32 4.99 7.65
N ASP A 179 -27.80 5.83 8.54
CA ASP A 179 -27.27 7.16 8.27
C ASP A 179 -25.96 7.34 9.04
N SER A 180 -24.83 7.26 8.33
CA SER A 180 -23.51 7.39 8.92
C SER A 180 -23.27 8.77 9.54
N LEU A 181 -23.85 9.83 8.95
CA LEU A 181 -23.71 11.19 9.49
C LEU A 181 -24.46 11.31 10.83
N ALA A 182 -25.69 10.83 10.91
CA ALA A 182 -26.47 10.85 12.14
C ALA A 182 -25.80 10.02 13.24
N ASP A 183 -25.28 8.84 12.89
CA ASP A 183 -24.54 7.97 13.80
C ASP A 183 -23.23 8.62 14.29
N MET A 184 -22.46 9.25 13.41
CA MET A 184 -21.25 9.98 13.79
C MET A 184 -21.55 11.17 14.72
N ARG A 185 -22.61 11.94 14.43
CA ARG A 185 -23.05 13.07 15.29
C ARG A 185 -23.42 12.61 16.69
N SER A 186 -24.09 11.46 16.82
CA SER A 186 -24.51 10.94 18.12
C SER A 186 -23.33 10.54 19.00
N ARG A 187 -22.24 10.09 18.39
CA ARG A 187 -21.03 9.63 19.07
C ARG A 187 -19.97 10.71 19.28
N HIS A 188 -19.97 11.74 18.43
CA HIS A 188 -18.93 12.76 18.42
C HIS A 188 -19.53 14.17 18.52
N PRO A 189 -19.53 14.79 19.72
CA PRO A 189 -20.08 16.14 19.92
C PRO A 189 -19.44 17.20 19.01
N SER A 190 -18.20 17.01 18.58
CA SER A 190 -17.49 17.90 17.64
C SER A 190 -18.10 17.93 16.22
N LEU A 191 -19.03 17.01 15.91
CA LEU A 191 -19.75 16.96 14.64
C LEU A 191 -21.23 17.42 14.77
N ARG A 192 -21.68 17.90 15.92
CA ARG A 192 -23.11 18.24 16.16
C ARG A 192 -23.69 19.26 15.18
N GLU A 193 -22.88 20.18 14.67
CA GLU A 193 -23.29 21.21 13.72
C GLU A 193 -23.38 20.69 12.27
N TRP A 194 -22.86 19.50 12.00
CA TRP A 194 -22.85 18.92 10.67
C TRP A 194 -24.14 18.17 10.38
N SER A 195 -24.72 18.41 9.21
CA SER A 195 -26.03 17.84 8.82
C SER A 195 -26.08 17.63 7.31
N TRP A 196 -27.06 16.89 6.82
CA TRP A 196 -27.30 16.75 5.39
C TRP A 196 -27.62 18.08 4.68
N LEU A 197 -28.00 19.12 5.40
CA LEU A 197 -28.24 20.47 4.85
C LEU A 197 -26.92 21.19 4.52
N ASN A 198 -25.86 20.95 5.30
CA ASN A 198 -24.58 21.61 5.13
C ASN A 198 -23.42 20.65 4.83
N VAL A 199 -23.73 19.38 4.48
CA VAL A 199 -22.74 18.31 4.26
C VAL A 199 -21.67 18.68 3.24
N TYR A 200 -22.05 19.41 2.19
CA TYR A 200 -21.13 19.77 1.09
C TYR A 200 -20.37 21.09 1.33
N SER A 201 -20.81 21.94 2.25
CA SER A 201 -20.19 23.26 2.50
C SER A 201 -19.21 23.29 3.68
N ARG A 202 -19.01 22.16 4.35
CA ARG A 202 -18.16 22.04 5.55
C ARG A 202 -17.06 20.98 5.34
N PRO A 203 -16.05 21.28 4.48
CA PRO A 203 -14.94 20.34 4.24
C PRO A 203 -14.14 20.01 5.51
N ASP A 204 -14.06 20.94 6.46
CA ASP A 204 -13.48 20.72 7.79
C ASP A 204 -14.18 19.57 8.52
N LEU A 205 -15.52 19.59 8.59
CA LEU A 205 -16.29 18.54 9.24
C LEU A 205 -16.30 17.23 8.47
N GLN A 206 -16.22 17.29 7.13
CA GLN A 206 -16.03 16.09 6.31
C GLN A 206 -14.71 15.37 6.65
N ILE A 207 -13.60 16.12 6.73
CA ILE A 207 -12.28 15.58 7.09
C ILE A 207 -12.28 15.07 8.52
N ARG A 208 -12.84 15.83 9.46
CA ARG A 208 -13.03 15.40 10.86
C ARG A 208 -13.76 14.08 10.96
N ALA A 209 -14.85 13.92 10.21
CA ALA A 209 -15.62 12.68 10.20
C ALA A 209 -14.79 11.49 9.67
N VAL A 210 -13.99 11.69 8.60
CA VAL A 210 -13.06 10.68 8.09
C VAL A 210 -12.08 10.24 9.17
N VAL A 211 -11.45 11.19 9.87
CA VAL A 211 -10.50 10.91 10.97
C VAL A 211 -11.18 10.15 12.11
N LEU A 212 -12.31 10.64 12.59
CA LEU A 212 -13.03 10.05 13.73
C LEU A 212 -13.57 8.65 13.41
N MET A 213 -14.13 8.45 12.21
CA MET A 213 -14.63 7.13 11.81
C MET A 213 -13.50 6.11 11.65
N SER A 214 -12.38 6.53 11.06
CA SER A 214 -11.20 5.69 10.92
C SER A 214 -10.59 5.34 12.28
N ARG A 215 -10.48 6.32 13.19
CA ARG A 215 -10.02 6.11 14.56
C ARG A 215 -10.93 5.16 15.32
N THR A 216 -12.25 5.32 15.23
CA THR A 216 -13.22 4.43 15.87
C THR A 216 -13.02 2.97 15.42
N ASN A 217 -12.83 2.75 14.12
CA ASN A 217 -12.53 1.41 13.59
C ASN A 217 -11.18 0.88 14.08
N TRP A 218 -10.17 1.73 14.10
CA TRP A 218 -8.84 1.41 14.63
C TRP A 218 -8.90 1.00 16.09
N ASP A 219 -9.57 1.76 16.93
CA ASP A 219 -9.68 1.50 18.37
C ASP A 219 -10.45 0.21 18.68
N ALA A 220 -11.47 -0.09 17.88
CA ALA A 220 -12.22 -1.34 17.99
C ALA A 220 -11.39 -2.59 17.57
N LEU A 221 -10.28 -2.38 16.89
CA LEU A 221 -9.34 -3.42 16.45
C LEU A 221 -8.05 -3.47 17.29
N ARG A 222 -8.05 -2.90 18.51
CA ARG A 222 -6.87 -2.82 19.38
C ARG A 222 -6.22 -4.16 19.72
N ALA A 223 -6.95 -5.28 19.56
CA ALA A 223 -6.41 -6.63 19.72
C ALA A 223 -5.52 -7.08 18.55
N VAL A 224 -5.45 -6.32 17.46
CA VAL A 224 -4.50 -6.56 16.37
C VAL A 224 -3.20 -5.84 16.70
N ASN A 225 -2.14 -6.60 16.95
CA ASN A 225 -0.88 -6.10 17.50
C ASN A 225 -0.07 -5.31 16.46
N ASP A 226 -0.02 -5.79 15.21
CA ASP A 226 0.69 -5.12 14.14
C ASP A 226 -0.11 -3.92 13.63
N SER A 227 0.48 -2.74 13.67
CA SER A 227 -0.17 -1.48 13.28
C SER A 227 -0.52 -1.43 11.80
N TRP A 228 0.27 -2.05 10.93
CA TRP A 228 0.01 -2.06 9.50
C TRP A 228 -1.19 -2.96 9.15
N GLU A 229 -1.25 -4.13 9.73
CA GLU A 229 -2.37 -5.07 9.61
C GLU A 229 -3.66 -4.47 10.21
N ARG A 230 -3.54 -3.80 11.35
CA ARG A 230 -4.63 -3.09 12.01
C ARG A 230 -5.16 -1.95 11.15
N LEU A 231 -4.29 -1.17 10.49
CA LEU A 231 -4.71 -0.11 9.57
C LEU A 231 -5.49 -0.66 8.38
N ALA A 232 -5.03 -1.78 7.80
CA ALA A 232 -5.70 -2.43 6.70
C ALA A 232 -7.11 -2.91 7.09
N MET A 233 -7.25 -3.52 8.27
CA MET A 233 -8.54 -3.94 8.81
C MET A 233 -9.45 -2.74 9.14
N ALA A 234 -8.91 -1.66 9.70
CA ALA A 234 -9.67 -0.43 9.99
C ALA A 234 -10.16 0.24 8.70
N ASN A 235 -9.34 0.22 7.65
CA ASN A 235 -9.73 0.71 6.33
C ASN A 235 -10.83 -0.16 5.68
N ALA A 236 -10.71 -1.47 5.75
CA ALA A 236 -11.75 -2.38 5.30
C ALA A 236 -13.07 -2.19 6.09
N ALA A 237 -12.97 -1.83 7.38
CA ALA A 237 -14.12 -1.50 8.22
C ALA A 237 -14.74 -0.16 7.83
N TYR A 238 -13.96 0.82 7.38
CA TYR A 238 -14.47 2.09 6.85
C TYR A 238 -15.43 1.86 5.69
N ASN A 239 -15.00 1.09 4.70
CA ASN A 239 -15.81 0.78 3.52
C ASN A 239 -16.96 -0.19 3.80
N GLY A 240 -16.70 -1.26 4.54
CA GLY A 240 -17.64 -2.38 4.63
C GLY A 240 -18.25 -2.61 6.01
N GLY A 241 -18.00 -1.72 6.96
CA GLY A 241 -18.45 -1.82 8.34
C GLY A 241 -17.61 -2.74 9.22
N LEU A 242 -17.40 -2.34 10.47
CA LEU A 242 -16.61 -3.07 11.47
C LEU A 242 -17.13 -4.49 11.70
N GLY A 243 -18.45 -4.68 11.75
CA GLY A 243 -19.09 -5.99 11.94
C GLY A 243 -18.70 -6.99 10.84
N GLY A 244 -18.54 -6.51 9.60
CA GLY A 244 -18.04 -7.32 8.48
C GLY A 244 -16.62 -7.81 8.69
N VAL A 245 -15.72 -6.91 9.08
CA VAL A 245 -14.31 -7.27 9.37
C VAL A 245 -14.20 -8.24 10.54
N GLN A 246 -15.00 -8.05 11.60
CA GLN A 246 -15.04 -8.99 12.73
C GLN A 246 -15.56 -10.38 12.31
N SER A 247 -16.54 -10.44 11.40
CA SER A 247 -17.01 -11.72 10.84
C SER A 247 -15.94 -12.40 9.98
N ASP A 248 -15.23 -11.62 9.16
CA ASP A 248 -14.12 -12.13 8.35
C ASP A 248 -12.98 -12.66 9.22
N ARG A 249 -12.63 -11.97 10.33
CA ARG A 249 -11.65 -12.44 11.31
C ARG A 249 -12.06 -13.75 11.97
N ARG A 250 -13.35 -13.90 12.37
CA ARG A 250 -13.84 -15.15 12.91
C ARG A 250 -13.78 -16.29 11.88
N ALA A 251 -14.14 -16.03 10.63
CA ALA A 251 -14.01 -17.00 9.55
C ALA A 251 -12.54 -17.42 9.32
N CYS A 252 -11.61 -16.46 9.42
CA CYS A 252 -10.18 -16.73 9.35
C CYS A 252 -9.71 -17.64 10.51
N GLN A 253 -10.17 -17.37 11.72
CA GLN A 253 -9.77 -18.10 12.92
C GLN A 253 -10.06 -19.63 12.84
N ILE A 254 -11.11 -20.01 12.15
CA ILE A 254 -11.48 -21.43 11.96
C ILE A 254 -10.91 -22.06 10.68
N LYS A 255 -10.26 -21.25 9.84
CA LYS A 255 -9.63 -21.70 8.59
C LYS A 255 -8.17 -22.08 8.83
N SER A 256 -7.78 -23.32 8.48
CA SER A 256 -6.39 -23.77 8.59
C SER A 256 -5.43 -22.84 7.84
N GLY A 257 -4.32 -22.47 8.49
CA GLY A 257 -3.29 -21.60 7.92
C GLY A 257 -3.66 -20.11 7.86
N CYS A 258 -4.82 -19.71 8.40
CA CYS A 258 -5.24 -18.32 8.44
C CYS A 258 -4.99 -17.69 9.81
N ASP A 259 -4.30 -16.54 9.83
CA ASP A 259 -4.02 -15.77 11.04
C ASP A 259 -5.02 -14.59 11.14
N PRO A 260 -5.93 -14.56 12.15
CA PRO A 260 -6.90 -13.50 12.33
C PRO A 260 -6.29 -12.15 12.78
N GLN A 261 -4.97 -12.12 13.08
CA GLN A 261 -4.21 -10.91 13.37
C GLN A 261 -3.64 -10.25 12.10
N ARG A 262 -3.67 -10.94 10.97
CA ARG A 262 -3.11 -10.47 9.70
C ARG A 262 -4.21 -10.24 8.68
N TRP A 263 -4.20 -9.07 8.05
CA TRP A 263 -5.08 -8.76 6.92
C TRP A 263 -4.55 -9.38 5.63
N TRP A 264 -3.32 -8.98 5.26
CA TRP A 264 -2.74 -9.31 3.98
C TRP A 264 -2.43 -10.81 3.86
N GLY A 265 -3.04 -11.46 2.87
CA GLY A 265 -2.92 -12.91 2.63
C GLY A 265 -3.75 -13.77 3.59
N HIS A 266 -4.37 -13.21 4.61
CA HIS A 266 -5.11 -13.94 5.65
C HIS A 266 -6.58 -13.52 5.72
N VAL A 267 -6.94 -12.54 6.54
CA VAL A 267 -8.34 -12.11 6.74
C VAL A 267 -8.98 -11.64 5.43
N GLU A 268 -8.23 -10.98 4.56
CA GLU A 268 -8.75 -10.57 3.25
C GLU A 268 -9.24 -11.72 2.39
N THR A 269 -8.72 -12.95 2.60
CA THR A 269 -9.13 -14.14 1.85
C THR A 269 -10.40 -14.81 2.39
N THR A 270 -10.92 -14.37 3.54
CA THR A 270 -12.04 -14.97 4.27
C THR A 270 -13.29 -14.11 4.26
N CYS A 271 -13.57 -13.45 3.14
CA CYS A 271 -14.70 -12.54 3.01
C CYS A 271 -16.05 -13.21 3.22
N THR A 272 -16.79 -12.73 4.22
CA THR A 272 -18.14 -13.18 4.57
C THR A 272 -19.26 -12.32 3.96
N LYS A 273 -18.91 -11.27 3.22
CA LYS A 273 -19.85 -10.40 2.50
C LYS A 273 -20.46 -11.13 1.29
N SER A 274 -21.56 -10.58 0.77
CA SER A 274 -22.18 -11.09 -0.45
C SER A 274 -21.19 -11.13 -1.62
N ARG A 275 -21.19 -12.24 -2.34
CA ARG A 275 -20.49 -12.45 -3.60
C ARG A 275 -21.37 -12.20 -4.84
N ALA A 276 -22.65 -11.85 -4.63
CA ALA A 276 -23.51 -11.41 -5.72
C ALA A 276 -23.01 -10.07 -6.28
N ALA A 277 -23.17 -9.87 -7.58
CA ALA A 277 -22.81 -8.62 -8.24
C ALA A 277 -23.58 -7.44 -7.64
N LEU A 278 -22.88 -6.38 -7.29
CA LEU A 278 -23.42 -5.17 -6.66
C LEU A 278 -23.25 -3.96 -7.59
N TYR A 279 -22.05 -3.75 -8.12
CA TYR A 279 -21.74 -2.72 -9.10
C TYR A 279 -21.06 -3.35 -10.31
N GLY A 280 -21.76 -3.40 -11.45
CA GLY A 280 -21.30 -4.12 -12.62
C GLY A 280 -21.10 -5.61 -12.29
N LYS A 281 -19.87 -6.12 -12.49
CA LYS A 281 -19.50 -7.50 -12.16
C LYS A 281 -18.91 -7.66 -10.74
N ARG A 282 -18.70 -6.56 -10.01
CA ARG A 282 -18.02 -6.58 -8.71
C ARG A 282 -19.01 -6.84 -7.57
N SER A 283 -18.66 -7.77 -6.72
CA SER A 283 -19.39 -8.07 -5.47
C SER A 283 -19.03 -7.11 -4.34
N ALA A 284 -19.82 -7.11 -3.26
CA ALA A 284 -19.46 -6.39 -2.03
C ALA A 284 -18.13 -6.86 -1.43
N CYS A 285 -17.78 -8.12 -1.66
CA CYS A 285 -16.50 -8.70 -1.27
C CYS A 285 -15.35 -8.08 -2.04
N ASP A 286 -15.44 -8.07 -3.38
CA ASP A 286 -14.39 -7.51 -4.25
C ASP A 286 -14.15 -6.03 -3.96
N ILE A 287 -15.24 -5.26 -3.83
CA ILE A 287 -15.16 -3.82 -3.53
C ILE A 287 -14.43 -3.56 -2.22
N ASN A 288 -14.77 -4.33 -1.18
CA ASN A 288 -14.16 -4.14 0.13
C ASN A 288 -12.67 -4.51 0.16
N ARG A 289 -12.24 -5.57 -0.55
CA ARG A 289 -10.82 -5.97 -0.64
C ARG A 289 -10.02 -4.97 -1.46
N ASP A 290 -10.54 -4.59 -2.61
CA ASP A 290 -9.92 -3.58 -3.47
C ASP A 290 -9.77 -2.23 -2.77
N HIS A 291 -10.71 -1.86 -1.88
CA HIS A 291 -10.64 -0.62 -1.12
C HIS A 291 -9.38 -0.55 -0.26
N ALA A 292 -9.05 -1.60 0.49
CA ALA A 292 -7.83 -1.63 1.31
C ALA A 292 -6.56 -1.55 0.46
N VAL A 293 -6.51 -2.28 -0.66
CA VAL A 293 -5.39 -2.23 -1.61
C VAL A 293 -5.23 -0.82 -2.19
N HIS A 294 -6.32 -0.22 -2.69
CA HIS A 294 -6.24 1.10 -3.32
C HIS A 294 -5.86 2.19 -2.33
N VAL A 295 -6.49 2.24 -1.16
CA VAL A 295 -6.19 3.28 -0.16
C VAL A 295 -4.78 3.14 0.38
N ILE A 296 -4.40 1.96 0.86
CA ILE A 296 -3.17 1.80 1.64
C ILE A 296 -1.95 1.65 0.74
N ARG A 297 -2.05 0.84 -0.33
CA ARG A 297 -0.89 0.54 -1.18
C ARG A 297 -0.73 1.51 -2.35
N LYS A 298 -1.83 2.11 -2.87
CA LYS A 298 -1.77 2.95 -4.08
C LYS A 298 -1.90 4.44 -3.77
N GLU A 299 -2.89 4.87 -2.96
CA GLU A 299 -3.13 6.29 -2.73
C GLU A 299 -2.30 6.86 -1.59
N MET A 300 -2.30 6.21 -0.44
CA MET A 300 -1.61 6.69 0.76
C MET A 300 -0.14 7.12 0.53
N PRO A 301 0.71 6.35 -0.18
CA PRO A 301 2.12 6.71 -0.39
C PRO A 301 2.31 8.03 -1.13
N LYS A 302 1.38 8.43 -2.01
CA LYS A 302 1.43 9.67 -2.79
C LYS A 302 1.44 10.92 -1.89
N TYR A 303 0.78 10.86 -0.75
CA TYR A 303 0.55 12.01 0.15
C TYR A 303 1.56 12.12 1.29
N ARG A 304 2.53 11.20 1.38
CA ARG A 304 3.52 11.21 2.47
C ARG A 304 4.24 12.56 2.60
N ARG A 305 4.75 13.12 1.48
CA ARG A 305 5.48 14.40 1.51
C ARG A 305 4.62 15.62 1.81
N LEU A 306 3.31 15.50 1.62
CA LEU A 306 2.37 16.59 1.87
C LEU A 306 1.98 16.68 3.36
N LEU A 307 2.01 15.56 4.09
CA LEU A 307 1.44 15.45 5.44
C LEU A 307 2.46 15.08 6.54
N VAL A 308 3.65 14.69 6.16
CA VAL A 308 4.78 14.45 7.10
C VAL A 308 5.67 15.68 7.21
#